data_21cf2f3ef42ec7bdb99c7773973da68e
#
_entry.id   21cf2f3ef42ec7bdb99c7773973da68e
#
_cell.length_a   1.000
_cell.length_b   1.000
_cell.length_c   1.000
_cell.angle_alpha   90.00
_cell.angle_beta   90.00
_cell.angle_gamma   90.00
#
_symmetry.space_group_name_H-M   'P 1'
#
loop_
_entity.id
_entity.type
_entity.pdbx_description
1 polymer ?
#
loop_
_entity_poly.entity_id
_entity_poly.type
_entity_poly.pdbx_seq_one_letter_code
_entity_poly.pdbx_strand_id
1 'polypeptide(L)'
;MESMYYIGLDVHKRKISYCVKDGGGKLHAEGMISATRLDLDHWMKTLPQPWSAAMEATMFSGWIYDHLKPHATALKVAHPLMLRAIAASKRKNDRIDASKICDCLRCDFLPECYMASTAIRERRRTLRYRNLLVRQMVQMKIKISALLMESGVSYNKERLHKVGYFRELLATNPDIDEGLRSLLRQCRETVVRLSKIESAMIRSLRHDWLLTERVERLMSIPGVGPITALTWALEIGDVQRFSSIKKAVSYCGLCGAEKSSGNMVQRTPLSKQRNKHLQTTLIEAAKMAPRYSPSLALLHDRERQRGNANRATLAVARKLVAYLVAVDRGKTHFRIADREVCAA
;
A
#
# COMPACT_ATOMS: atom_id res chain seq x y z
N MET A 1 -15.72 -24.76 -31.58
CA MET A 1 -15.18 -23.86 -30.59
C MET A 1 -14.70 -24.69 -29.41
N GLU A 2 -13.43 -24.66 -29.06
CA GLU A 2 -12.92 -25.33 -27.86
C GLU A 2 -13.63 -24.77 -26.63
N SER A 3 -14.13 -25.68 -25.78
CA SER A 3 -14.87 -25.29 -24.58
C SER A 3 -13.90 -24.71 -23.54
N MET A 4 -14.03 -23.42 -23.18
CA MET A 4 -13.24 -22.78 -22.14
C MET A 4 -13.62 -23.33 -20.77
N TYR A 5 -12.64 -23.69 -19.97
CA TYR A 5 -12.84 -24.09 -18.58
C TYR A 5 -12.51 -22.97 -17.61
N TYR A 6 -13.29 -22.89 -16.55
CA TYR A 6 -13.15 -21.88 -15.51
C TYR A 6 -12.77 -22.53 -14.19
N ILE A 7 -11.80 -21.97 -13.50
CA ILE A 7 -11.23 -22.53 -12.27
C ILE A 7 -11.30 -21.51 -11.15
N GLY A 8 -11.92 -21.88 -10.06
CA GLY A 8 -11.88 -21.13 -8.80
C GLY A 8 -10.89 -21.78 -7.82
N LEU A 9 -10.02 -20.97 -7.23
CA LEU A 9 -9.01 -21.41 -6.28
C LEU A 9 -9.21 -20.70 -4.94
N ASP A 10 -9.50 -21.43 -3.90
CA ASP A 10 -9.43 -20.95 -2.52
C ASP A 10 -8.07 -21.32 -1.93
N VAL A 11 -7.24 -20.28 -1.72
CA VAL A 11 -5.81 -20.44 -1.46
C VAL A 11 -5.49 -20.24 0.01
N HIS A 12 -4.98 -21.29 0.65
CA HIS A 12 -4.46 -21.31 2.01
C HIS A 12 -2.95 -21.58 2.06
N LYS A 13 -2.37 -21.46 3.26
CA LYS A 13 -0.92 -21.64 3.46
C LYS A 13 -0.37 -22.99 3.01
N ARG A 14 -1.12 -24.07 3.21
CA ARG A 14 -0.68 -25.45 2.96
C ARG A 14 -1.49 -26.18 1.91
N LYS A 15 -2.68 -25.67 1.59
CA LYS A 15 -3.66 -26.34 0.73
C LYS A 15 -4.35 -25.33 -0.16
N ILE A 16 -4.77 -25.78 -1.31
CA ILE A 16 -5.56 -25.03 -2.27
C ILE A 16 -6.77 -25.89 -2.61
N SER A 17 -7.96 -25.40 -2.31
CA SER A 17 -9.20 -26.03 -2.79
C SER A 17 -9.53 -25.48 -4.17
N TYR A 18 -9.88 -26.36 -5.10
CA TYR A 18 -10.20 -25.97 -6.48
C TYR A 18 -11.54 -26.48 -6.93
N CYS A 19 -12.15 -25.75 -7.85
CA CYS A 19 -13.35 -26.14 -8.56
C CYS A 19 -13.16 -25.78 -10.04
N VAL A 20 -13.40 -26.74 -10.93
CA VAL A 20 -13.28 -26.60 -12.39
C VAL A 20 -14.68 -26.79 -13.00
N LYS A 21 -15.15 -25.82 -13.76
CA LYS A 21 -16.44 -25.87 -14.47
C LYS A 21 -16.25 -25.53 -15.95
N ASP A 22 -17.12 -26.05 -16.80
CA ASP A 22 -17.20 -25.63 -18.19
C ASP A 22 -17.93 -24.28 -18.35
N GLY A 23 -18.04 -23.78 -19.56
CA GLY A 23 -18.75 -22.53 -19.87
C GLY A 23 -20.22 -22.52 -19.48
N GLY A 24 -20.88 -23.68 -19.48
CA GLY A 24 -22.26 -23.87 -19.03
C GLY A 24 -22.43 -23.94 -17.50
N GLY A 25 -21.33 -24.02 -16.75
CA GLY A 25 -21.35 -24.15 -15.28
C GLY A 25 -21.44 -25.58 -14.79
N LYS A 26 -21.34 -26.58 -15.66
CA LYS A 26 -21.29 -27.99 -15.26
C LYS A 26 -19.96 -28.30 -14.64
N LEU A 27 -19.99 -28.95 -13.47
CA LEU A 27 -18.81 -29.37 -12.74
C LEU A 27 -18.02 -30.40 -13.55
N HIS A 28 -16.74 -30.11 -13.79
CA HIS A 28 -15.79 -31.03 -14.42
C HIS A 28 -14.93 -31.74 -13.38
N ALA A 29 -14.35 -30.98 -12.43
CA ALA A 29 -13.54 -31.52 -11.35
C ALA A 29 -13.56 -30.59 -10.14
N GLU A 30 -13.39 -31.13 -8.96
CA GLU A 30 -13.16 -30.39 -7.74
C GLU A 30 -12.30 -31.21 -6.78
N GLY A 31 -11.60 -30.54 -5.90
CA GLY A 31 -10.72 -31.24 -4.95
C GLY A 31 -9.83 -30.29 -4.16
N MET A 32 -8.79 -30.86 -3.65
CA MET A 32 -7.78 -30.16 -2.84
C MET A 32 -6.39 -30.63 -3.24
N ILE A 33 -5.46 -29.70 -3.37
CA ILE A 33 -4.04 -29.96 -3.64
C ILE A 33 -3.17 -29.29 -2.57
N SER A 34 -1.95 -29.78 -2.38
CA SER A 34 -1.00 -29.10 -1.53
C SER A 34 -0.51 -27.80 -2.19
N ALA A 35 -0.27 -26.76 -1.39
CA ALA A 35 0.21 -25.47 -1.89
C ALA A 35 1.75 -25.53 -2.11
N THR A 36 2.20 -26.44 -2.99
CA THR A 36 3.60 -26.54 -3.45
C THR A 36 3.69 -26.39 -4.95
N ARG A 37 4.86 -25.99 -5.47
CA ARG A 37 5.06 -25.88 -6.93
C ARG A 37 4.91 -27.21 -7.62
N LEU A 38 5.48 -28.25 -7.04
CA LEU A 38 5.42 -29.61 -7.59
C LEU A 38 3.99 -30.12 -7.71
N ASP A 39 3.19 -29.98 -6.66
CA ASP A 39 1.78 -30.43 -6.69
C ASP A 39 0.95 -29.58 -7.66
N LEU A 40 1.23 -28.29 -7.78
CA LEU A 40 0.60 -27.44 -8.81
C LEU A 40 0.98 -27.89 -10.22
N ASP A 41 2.26 -28.24 -10.48
CA ASP A 41 2.71 -28.73 -11.79
C ASP A 41 2.02 -30.05 -12.17
N HIS A 42 1.89 -30.98 -11.22
CA HIS A 42 1.16 -32.23 -11.42
C HIS A 42 -0.32 -31.99 -11.69
N TRP A 43 -0.94 -31.12 -10.87
CA TRP A 43 -2.35 -30.79 -11.02
C TRP A 43 -2.65 -30.08 -12.37
N MET A 44 -1.84 -29.13 -12.80
CA MET A 44 -2.02 -28.44 -14.08
C MET A 44 -2.04 -29.41 -15.26
N LYS A 45 -1.28 -30.53 -15.20
CA LYS A 45 -1.27 -31.55 -16.27
C LYS A 45 -2.61 -32.32 -16.37
N THR A 46 -3.41 -32.32 -15.32
CA THR A 46 -4.73 -32.98 -15.29
C THR A 46 -5.86 -32.07 -15.77
N LEU A 47 -5.58 -30.78 -15.98
CA LEU A 47 -6.60 -29.80 -16.34
C LEU A 47 -6.94 -29.86 -17.83
N PRO A 48 -8.24 -29.75 -18.17
CA PRO A 48 -8.67 -29.59 -19.56
C PRO A 48 -8.22 -28.21 -20.08
N GLN A 49 -7.95 -28.15 -21.38
CA GLN A 49 -7.50 -26.93 -22.06
C GLN A 49 -8.55 -26.42 -23.03
N PRO A 50 -8.64 -25.12 -23.29
CA PRO A 50 -8.00 -24.00 -22.56
C PRO A 50 -8.72 -23.68 -21.25
N TRP A 51 -7.99 -23.10 -20.25
CA TRP A 51 -8.57 -22.73 -18.98
C TRP A 51 -8.22 -21.32 -18.53
N SER A 52 -9.15 -20.72 -17.78
CA SER A 52 -8.95 -19.46 -17.04
C SER A 52 -9.18 -19.70 -15.55
N ALA A 53 -8.41 -19.03 -14.70
CA ALA A 53 -8.54 -19.23 -13.26
C ALA A 53 -8.67 -17.92 -12.48
N ALA A 54 -9.25 -18.00 -11.28
CA ALA A 54 -9.31 -16.91 -10.33
C ALA A 54 -9.01 -17.40 -8.91
N MET A 55 -8.45 -16.50 -8.08
CA MET A 55 -8.19 -16.73 -6.66
C MET A 55 -8.45 -15.48 -5.85
N GLU A 56 -8.73 -15.62 -4.55
CA GLU A 56 -8.82 -14.49 -3.64
C GLU A 56 -7.42 -13.91 -3.32
N ALA A 57 -7.32 -12.59 -3.18
CA ALA A 57 -6.08 -11.93 -2.79
C ALA A 57 -5.72 -12.24 -1.33
N THR A 58 -4.73 -13.09 -1.13
CA THR A 58 -4.13 -13.44 0.16
C THR A 58 -2.64 -13.11 0.15
N MET A 59 -1.95 -13.32 1.28
CA MET A 59 -0.50 -13.18 1.32
C MET A 59 0.23 -14.23 0.45
N PHE A 60 -0.45 -15.32 0.08
CA PHE A 60 0.11 -16.42 -0.71
C PHE A 60 -0.15 -16.28 -2.21
N SER A 61 -1.14 -15.49 -2.62
CA SER A 61 -1.58 -15.39 -4.04
C SER A 61 -0.46 -14.99 -4.98
N GLY A 62 0.54 -14.22 -4.52
CA GLY A 62 1.58 -13.68 -5.38
C GLY A 62 2.42 -14.75 -6.10
N TRP A 63 2.93 -15.73 -5.39
CA TRP A 63 3.78 -16.77 -5.98
C TRP A 63 2.95 -17.79 -6.78
N ILE A 64 1.72 -18.09 -6.33
CA ILE A 64 0.80 -18.97 -7.03
C ILE A 64 0.39 -18.33 -8.37
N TYR A 65 0.07 -17.04 -8.34
CA TYR A 65 -0.23 -16.27 -9.54
C TYR A 65 0.90 -16.35 -10.56
N ASP A 66 2.14 -16.10 -10.13
CA ASP A 66 3.31 -16.16 -11.03
C ASP A 66 3.52 -17.55 -11.61
N HIS A 67 3.27 -18.58 -10.82
CA HIS A 67 3.45 -19.97 -11.21
C HIS A 67 2.39 -20.44 -12.22
N LEU A 68 1.13 -20.05 -12.02
CA LEU A 68 0.02 -20.46 -12.88
C LEU A 68 -0.14 -19.61 -14.16
N LYS A 69 0.27 -18.33 -14.11
CA LYS A 69 0.04 -17.39 -15.19
C LYS A 69 0.55 -17.82 -16.58
N PRO A 70 1.75 -18.45 -16.72
CA PRO A 70 2.24 -18.91 -18.03
C PRO A 70 1.36 -19.99 -18.69
N HIS A 71 0.53 -20.69 -17.91
CA HIS A 71 -0.26 -21.84 -18.35
C HIS A 71 -1.76 -21.52 -18.52
N ALA A 72 -2.21 -20.39 -18.02
CA ALA A 72 -3.61 -19.97 -18.05
C ALA A 72 -3.89 -19.03 -19.23
N THR A 73 -5.03 -19.18 -19.88
CA THR A 73 -5.52 -18.17 -20.85
C THR A 73 -5.75 -16.82 -20.17
N ALA A 74 -6.35 -16.84 -18.98
CA ALA A 74 -6.46 -15.68 -18.12
C ALA A 74 -6.36 -16.10 -16.66
N LEU A 75 -5.69 -15.24 -15.84
CA LEU A 75 -5.59 -15.47 -14.39
C LEU A 75 -5.93 -14.18 -13.66
N LYS A 76 -7.01 -14.23 -12.88
CA LYS A 76 -7.55 -13.07 -12.18
C LYS A 76 -7.41 -13.22 -10.66
N VAL A 77 -7.33 -12.10 -9.94
CA VAL A 77 -7.28 -12.09 -8.47
C VAL A 77 -8.43 -11.27 -7.94
N ALA A 78 -9.24 -11.85 -7.07
CA ALA A 78 -10.43 -11.22 -6.52
C ALA A 78 -10.11 -10.36 -5.29
N HIS A 79 -10.81 -9.24 -5.14
CA HIS A 79 -10.72 -8.38 -3.97
C HIS A 79 -11.50 -8.99 -2.80
N PRO A 80 -10.85 -9.31 -1.64
CA PRO A 80 -11.47 -10.10 -0.57
C PRO A 80 -12.77 -9.51 -0.01
N LEU A 81 -12.78 -8.20 0.26
CA LEU A 81 -13.96 -7.54 0.84
C LEU A 81 -15.14 -7.47 -0.13
N MET A 82 -14.84 -7.27 -1.42
CA MET A 82 -15.88 -7.21 -2.45
C MET A 82 -16.41 -8.61 -2.77
N LEU A 83 -15.51 -9.60 -2.84
CA LEU A 83 -15.90 -10.99 -3.03
C LEU A 83 -16.80 -11.47 -1.88
N ARG A 84 -16.46 -11.13 -0.64
CA ARG A 84 -17.31 -11.47 0.52
C ARG A 84 -18.72 -10.87 0.42
N ALA A 85 -18.85 -9.65 -0.08
CA ALA A 85 -20.15 -9.00 -0.25
C ALA A 85 -21.03 -9.70 -1.31
N ILE A 86 -20.40 -10.24 -2.37
CA ILE A 86 -21.08 -10.92 -3.50
C ILE A 86 -21.39 -12.38 -3.16
N ALA A 87 -20.43 -13.06 -2.53
CA ALA A 87 -20.46 -14.51 -2.32
C ALA A 87 -20.82 -14.89 -0.86
N ALA A 88 -21.55 -14.05 -0.14
CA ALA A 88 -21.99 -14.33 1.22
C ALA A 88 -22.83 -15.63 1.29
N SER A 89 -22.54 -16.49 2.27
CA SER A 89 -23.24 -17.76 2.48
C SER A 89 -23.31 -18.10 3.95
N LYS A 90 -24.41 -18.71 4.36
CA LYS A 90 -24.58 -19.28 5.72
C LYS A 90 -23.65 -20.47 5.98
N ARG A 91 -23.33 -21.24 4.93
CA ARG A 91 -22.37 -22.37 5.01
C ARG A 91 -21.06 -21.94 4.39
N LYS A 92 -19.99 -22.00 5.16
CA LYS A 92 -18.64 -21.67 4.70
C LYS A 92 -17.75 -22.91 4.80
N ASN A 93 -17.21 -23.33 3.66
CA ASN A 93 -16.10 -24.27 3.58
C ASN A 93 -15.30 -23.98 2.30
N ASP A 94 -14.06 -24.40 2.29
CA ASP A 94 -13.08 -24.10 1.24
C ASP A 94 -13.57 -24.56 -0.16
N ARG A 95 -14.31 -25.70 -0.25
CA ARG A 95 -14.89 -26.21 -1.49
C ARG A 95 -15.96 -25.26 -2.04
N ILE A 96 -16.87 -24.77 -1.19
CA ILE A 96 -17.90 -23.82 -1.56
C ILE A 96 -17.29 -22.48 -1.99
N ASP A 97 -16.26 -22.03 -1.29
CA ASP A 97 -15.59 -20.76 -1.61
C ASP A 97 -14.85 -20.86 -2.96
N ALA A 98 -14.16 -21.98 -3.25
CA ALA A 98 -13.58 -22.25 -4.57
C ALA A 98 -14.66 -22.28 -5.69
N SER A 99 -15.80 -22.96 -5.47
CA SER A 99 -16.91 -23.00 -6.43
C SER A 99 -17.49 -21.62 -6.73
N LYS A 100 -17.66 -20.77 -5.70
CA LYS A 100 -18.15 -19.38 -5.90
C LYS A 100 -17.17 -18.50 -6.66
N ILE A 101 -15.86 -18.63 -6.40
CA ILE A 101 -14.83 -17.92 -7.16
C ILE A 101 -14.91 -18.34 -8.64
N CYS A 102 -15.08 -19.65 -8.89
CA CYS A 102 -15.26 -20.20 -10.23
C CYS A 102 -16.48 -19.59 -10.94
N ASP A 103 -17.64 -19.55 -10.28
CA ASP A 103 -18.87 -19.00 -10.85
C ASP A 103 -18.76 -17.48 -11.07
N CYS A 104 -18.17 -16.73 -10.13
CA CYS A 104 -17.91 -15.30 -10.33
C CYS A 104 -17.00 -15.04 -11.55
N LEU A 105 -15.97 -15.89 -11.76
CA LEU A 105 -15.09 -15.78 -12.92
C LEU A 105 -15.85 -16.09 -14.21
N ARG A 106 -16.58 -17.19 -14.25
CA ARG A 106 -17.33 -17.67 -15.42
C ARG A 106 -18.41 -16.68 -15.88
N CYS A 107 -19.09 -16.04 -14.93
CA CYS A 107 -20.14 -15.06 -15.20
C CYS A 107 -19.59 -13.63 -15.39
N ASP A 108 -18.27 -13.44 -15.49
CA ASP A 108 -17.58 -12.14 -15.57
C ASP A 108 -18.02 -11.15 -14.46
N PHE A 109 -18.32 -11.68 -13.29
CA PHE A 109 -18.78 -10.92 -12.11
C PHE A 109 -17.73 -10.90 -10.99
N LEU A 110 -16.47 -11.25 -11.31
CA LEU A 110 -15.38 -11.27 -10.34
C LEU A 110 -14.95 -9.84 -9.99
N PRO A 111 -14.98 -9.43 -8.71
CA PRO A 111 -14.45 -8.12 -8.30
C PRO A 111 -12.93 -8.14 -8.33
N GLU A 112 -12.37 -7.92 -9.51
CA GLU A 112 -10.93 -8.05 -9.77
C GLU A 112 -10.11 -6.98 -9.06
N CYS A 113 -8.97 -7.36 -8.48
CA CYS A 113 -7.95 -6.47 -7.99
C CYS A 113 -6.66 -6.54 -8.83
N TYR A 114 -6.02 -5.39 -8.99
CA TYR A 114 -4.80 -5.28 -9.77
C TYR A 114 -3.64 -6.07 -9.15
N MET A 115 -3.11 -7.02 -9.90
CA MET A 115 -1.88 -7.73 -9.56
C MET A 115 -0.68 -7.06 -10.22
N ALA A 116 0.16 -6.42 -9.43
CA ALA A 116 1.40 -5.82 -9.91
C ALA A 116 2.39 -6.91 -10.37
N SER A 117 3.31 -6.56 -11.28
CA SER A 117 4.37 -7.47 -11.71
C SER A 117 5.22 -7.95 -10.54
N THR A 118 5.83 -9.13 -10.68
CA THR A 118 6.72 -9.72 -9.68
C THR A 118 7.82 -8.75 -9.26
N ALA A 119 8.47 -8.10 -10.23
CA ALA A 119 9.51 -7.11 -10.00
C ALA A 119 9.04 -5.93 -9.12
N ILE A 120 7.83 -5.44 -9.33
CA ILE A 120 7.23 -4.39 -8.48
C ILE A 120 6.84 -4.93 -7.11
N ARG A 121 6.32 -6.15 -7.01
CA ARG A 121 5.94 -6.76 -5.73
C ARG A 121 7.15 -7.02 -4.82
N GLU A 122 8.28 -7.42 -5.36
CA GLU A 122 9.53 -7.61 -4.61
C GLU A 122 10.03 -6.31 -4.00
N ARG A 123 10.11 -5.24 -4.79
CA ARG A 123 10.52 -3.91 -4.35
C ARG A 123 9.52 -3.30 -3.35
N ARG A 124 8.23 -3.54 -3.56
CA ARG A 124 7.17 -3.16 -2.62
C ARG A 124 7.34 -3.86 -1.27
N ARG A 125 7.76 -5.13 -1.25
CA ARG A 125 8.08 -5.87 -0.02
C ARG A 125 9.20 -5.17 0.75
N THR A 126 10.27 -4.78 0.08
CA THR A 126 11.39 -4.02 0.67
C THR A 126 10.90 -2.70 1.27
N LEU A 127 10.10 -1.91 0.53
CA LEU A 127 9.56 -0.66 1.04
C LEU A 127 8.61 -0.86 2.24
N ARG A 128 7.79 -1.89 2.22
CA ARG A 128 6.90 -2.22 3.35
C ARG A 128 7.67 -2.70 4.57
N TYR A 129 8.77 -3.42 4.38
CA TYR A 129 9.68 -3.78 5.46
C TYR A 129 10.35 -2.54 6.08
N ARG A 130 10.78 -1.58 5.27
CA ARG A 130 11.23 -0.27 5.74
C ARG A 130 10.22 0.38 6.71
N ASN A 131 8.93 0.32 6.39
CA ASN A 131 7.89 0.88 7.26
C ASN A 131 7.78 0.15 8.62
N LEU A 132 8.15 -1.13 8.68
CA LEU A 132 8.28 -1.86 9.94
C LEU A 132 9.45 -1.32 10.76
N LEU A 133 10.62 -1.13 10.15
CA LEU A 133 11.80 -0.58 10.83
C LEU A 133 11.53 0.80 11.44
N VAL A 134 10.84 1.66 10.70
CA VAL A 134 10.45 3.00 11.22
C VAL A 134 9.56 2.88 12.46
N ARG A 135 8.59 1.97 12.45
CA ARG A 135 7.74 1.74 13.64
C ARG A 135 8.55 1.26 14.84
N GLN A 136 9.49 0.34 14.63
CA GLN A 136 10.39 -0.13 15.69
C GLN A 136 11.26 1.00 16.23
N MET A 137 11.81 1.87 15.36
CA MET A 137 12.55 3.05 15.81
C MET A 137 11.70 3.98 16.67
N VAL A 138 10.44 4.22 16.28
CA VAL A 138 9.51 5.04 17.08
C VAL A 138 9.22 4.39 18.43
N GLN A 139 9.01 3.07 18.48
CA GLN A 139 8.81 2.34 19.74
C GLN A 139 10.03 2.47 20.68
N MET A 140 11.25 2.33 20.15
CA MET A 140 12.48 2.53 20.95
C MET A 140 12.60 3.97 21.47
N LYS A 141 12.26 4.97 20.65
CA LYS A 141 12.25 6.37 21.10
C LYS A 141 11.23 6.63 22.20
N ILE A 142 10.05 6.04 22.10
CA ILE A 142 9.02 6.11 23.14
C ILE A 142 9.52 5.42 24.43
N LYS A 143 10.17 4.25 24.29
CA LYS A 143 10.72 3.54 25.46
C LYS A 143 11.80 4.35 26.18
N ILE A 144 12.67 5.05 25.45
CA ILE A 144 13.65 6.00 26.05
C ILE A 144 12.93 7.06 26.89
N SER A 145 11.90 7.70 26.33
CA SER A 145 11.12 8.72 27.07
C SER A 145 10.43 8.12 28.31
N ALA A 146 9.87 6.92 28.17
CA ALA A 146 9.18 6.23 29.27
C ALA A 146 10.13 5.88 30.41
N LEU A 147 11.33 5.37 30.12
CA LEU A 147 12.35 5.03 31.11
C LEU A 147 12.80 6.27 31.90
N LEU A 148 13.03 7.40 31.22
CA LEU A 148 13.38 8.64 31.88
C LEU A 148 12.25 9.17 32.77
N MET A 149 11.00 9.11 32.31
CA MET A 149 9.85 9.52 33.13
C MET A 149 9.62 8.62 34.33
N GLU A 150 9.79 7.30 34.17
CA GLU A 150 9.68 6.31 35.25
C GLU A 150 10.67 6.57 36.37
N SER A 151 11.89 7.07 36.04
CA SER A 151 12.95 7.39 36.98
C SER A 151 12.96 8.86 37.45
N GLY A 152 11.90 9.63 37.14
CA GLY A 152 11.81 11.04 37.55
C GLY A 152 12.78 12.00 36.87
N VAL A 153 13.48 11.55 35.82
CA VAL A 153 14.51 12.34 35.13
C VAL A 153 13.88 13.38 34.23
N SER A 154 14.14 14.64 34.46
CA SER A 154 13.73 15.75 33.59
C SER A 154 14.57 15.79 32.31
N TYR A 155 13.94 16.01 31.17
CA TYR A 155 14.61 16.11 29.87
C TYR A 155 13.90 17.06 28.90
N ASN A 156 14.65 17.59 27.92
CA ASN A 156 14.06 18.36 26.83
C ASN A 156 13.61 17.43 25.72
N LYS A 157 12.29 17.34 25.50
CA LYS A 157 11.66 16.44 24.54
C LYS A 157 12.14 16.64 23.10
N GLU A 158 12.41 17.89 22.69
CA GLU A 158 12.83 18.21 21.32
C GLU A 158 14.30 17.84 21.06
N ARG A 159 15.11 17.85 22.12
CA ARG A 159 16.55 17.56 22.06
C ARG A 159 16.90 16.12 22.41
N LEU A 160 15.99 15.33 23.02
CA LEU A 160 16.26 14.00 23.58
C LEU A 160 16.96 13.05 22.59
N HIS A 161 16.60 13.14 21.31
CA HIS A 161 17.18 12.27 20.29
C HIS A 161 18.37 12.88 19.54
N LYS A 162 18.85 14.09 19.91
CA LYS A 162 20.09 14.67 19.42
C LYS A 162 21.28 14.01 20.13
N VAL A 163 22.33 13.68 19.37
CA VAL A 163 23.48 12.89 19.89
C VAL A 163 24.16 13.56 21.05
N GLY A 164 24.48 14.88 20.95
CA GLY A 164 25.15 15.65 21.99
C GLY A 164 24.35 15.70 23.28
N TYR A 165 23.07 16.12 23.17
CA TYR A 165 22.19 16.23 24.32
C TYR A 165 21.96 14.88 25.04
N PHE A 166 21.76 13.81 24.30
CA PHE A 166 21.56 12.48 24.88
C PHE A 166 22.82 12.00 25.63
N ARG A 167 24.01 12.27 25.09
CA ARG A 167 25.30 11.95 25.77
C ARG A 167 25.47 12.75 27.03
N GLU A 168 25.24 14.07 26.97
CA GLU A 168 25.28 14.99 28.10
C GLU A 168 24.31 14.53 29.20
N LEU A 169 23.05 14.27 28.88
CA LEU A 169 22.03 13.80 29.81
C LEU A 169 22.48 12.54 30.58
N LEU A 170 23.06 11.57 29.88
CA LEU A 170 23.55 10.34 30.50
C LEU A 170 24.80 10.56 31.37
N ALA A 171 25.62 11.56 31.09
CA ALA A 171 26.86 11.82 31.81
C ALA A 171 26.66 12.67 33.06
N THR A 172 25.71 13.64 33.02
CA THR A 172 25.60 14.67 34.07
C THR A 172 24.42 14.45 35.02
N ASN A 173 23.44 13.61 34.66
CA ASN A 173 22.28 13.45 35.53
C ASN A 173 22.53 12.36 36.62
N PRO A 174 22.48 12.72 37.89
CA PRO A 174 22.76 11.81 39.02
C PRO A 174 21.61 10.77 39.21
N ASP A 175 20.40 11.08 38.78
CA ASP A 175 19.23 10.18 38.93
C ASP A 175 19.25 9.02 37.94
N ILE A 176 20.22 9.01 37.01
CA ILE A 176 20.42 7.92 36.04
C ILE A 176 21.43 6.92 36.59
N ASP A 177 20.94 5.86 37.22
CA ASP A 177 21.80 4.75 37.65
C ASP A 177 22.42 3.99 36.46
N GLU A 178 23.38 3.09 36.73
CA GLU A 178 24.08 2.37 35.66
C GLU A 178 23.18 1.39 34.93
N GLY A 179 22.18 0.78 35.59
CA GLY A 179 21.18 -0.08 34.95
C GLY A 179 20.35 0.69 33.95
N LEU A 180 19.78 1.82 34.37
CA LEU A 180 19.01 2.71 33.50
C LEU A 180 19.88 3.25 32.36
N ARG A 181 21.11 3.65 32.64
CA ARG A 181 22.09 4.15 31.66
C ARG A 181 22.35 3.10 30.57
N SER A 182 22.53 1.84 30.96
CA SER A 182 22.72 0.72 30.06
C SER A 182 21.48 0.50 29.14
N LEU A 183 20.28 0.49 29.72
CA LEU A 183 19.04 0.34 28.94
C LEU A 183 18.83 1.48 27.94
N LEU A 184 19.08 2.73 28.35
CA LEU A 184 18.97 3.90 27.49
C LEU A 184 19.96 3.84 26.32
N ARG A 185 21.23 3.41 26.58
CA ARG A 185 22.24 3.18 25.54
C ARG A 185 21.78 2.12 24.53
N GLN A 186 21.32 0.96 25.00
CA GLN A 186 20.83 -0.14 24.14
C GLN A 186 19.65 0.30 23.25
N CYS A 187 18.68 1.01 23.83
CA CYS A 187 17.58 1.58 23.04
C CYS A 187 18.09 2.53 21.97
N ARG A 188 19.04 3.41 22.30
CA ARG A 188 19.64 4.36 21.37
C ARG A 188 20.42 3.69 20.25
N GLU A 189 21.25 2.71 20.56
CA GLU A 189 22.00 1.91 19.60
C GLU A 189 21.09 1.19 18.63
N THR A 190 19.99 0.62 19.15
CA THR A 190 18.96 0.00 18.31
C THR A 190 18.36 1.00 17.32
N VAL A 191 18.01 2.21 17.77
CA VAL A 191 17.52 3.28 16.86
C VAL A 191 18.54 3.61 15.78
N VAL A 192 19.81 3.76 16.14
CA VAL A 192 20.89 4.07 15.18
C VAL A 192 21.08 2.94 14.18
N ARG A 193 21.11 1.69 14.64
CA ARG A 193 21.23 0.51 13.77
C ARG A 193 20.07 0.41 12.77
N LEU A 194 18.84 0.54 13.25
CA LEU A 194 17.65 0.49 12.39
C LEU A 194 17.62 1.64 11.38
N SER A 195 18.07 2.84 11.79
CA SER A 195 18.16 3.99 10.88
C SER A 195 19.18 3.80 9.76
N LYS A 196 20.34 3.17 10.07
CA LYS A 196 21.34 2.82 9.05
C LYS A 196 20.77 1.83 8.01
N ILE A 197 20.06 0.79 8.48
CA ILE A 197 19.42 -0.21 7.62
C ILE A 197 18.37 0.46 6.76
N GLU A 198 17.50 1.29 7.34
CA GLU A 198 16.44 2.03 6.64
C GLU A 198 17.02 2.92 5.52
N SER A 199 18.07 3.68 5.84
CA SER A 199 18.73 4.57 4.87
C SER A 199 19.37 3.78 3.71
N ALA A 200 19.98 2.62 4.00
CA ALA A 200 20.54 1.74 2.98
C ALA A 200 19.45 1.18 2.05
N MET A 201 18.31 0.75 2.61
CA MET A 201 17.17 0.26 1.83
C MET A 201 16.60 1.32 0.88
N ILE A 202 16.42 2.56 1.37
CA ILE A 202 15.93 3.66 0.54
C ILE A 202 16.93 4.01 -0.56
N ARG A 203 18.22 4.01 -0.24
CA ARG A 203 19.27 4.24 -1.23
C ARG A 203 19.24 3.18 -2.32
N SER A 204 19.17 1.90 -1.94
CA SER A 204 19.06 0.78 -2.88
C SER A 204 17.85 0.90 -3.81
N LEU A 205 16.66 1.21 -3.26
CA LEU A 205 15.45 1.39 -4.07
C LEU A 205 15.53 2.61 -5.00
N ARG A 206 16.20 3.69 -4.60
CA ARG A 206 16.38 4.88 -5.44
C ARG A 206 17.31 4.65 -6.63
N HIS A 207 18.31 3.79 -6.47
CA HIS A 207 19.27 3.43 -7.55
C HIS A 207 18.88 2.14 -8.28
N ASP A 208 17.68 1.63 -8.01
CA ASP A 208 17.16 0.49 -8.74
C ASP A 208 16.80 0.88 -10.18
N TRP A 209 17.35 0.17 -11.15
CA TRP A 209 17.23 0.47 -12.59
C TRP A 209 15.77 0.60 -13.07
N LEU A 210 14.84 -0.14 -12.44
CA LEU A 210 13.42 -0.10 -12.79
C LEU A 210 12.71 1.16 -12.22
N LEU A 211 13.28 1.79 -11.18
CA LEU A 211 12.62 2.84 -10.42
C LEU A 211 13.25 4.21 -10.61
N THR A 212 14.57 4.29 -10.86
CA THR A 212 15.36 5.53 -10.80
C THR A 212 14.73 6.66 -11.59
N GLU A 213 14.54 6.50 -12.89
CA GLU A 213 13.96 7.56 -13.72
C GLU A 213 12.55 7.97 -13.30
N ARG A 214 11.70 6.98 -12.97
CA ARG A 214 10.33 7.24 -12.53
C ARG A 214 10.31 8.03 -11.23
N VAL A 215 11.16 7.63 -10.28
CA VAL A 215 11.30 8.29 -8.96
C VAL A 215 11.83 9.71 -9.11
N GLU A 216 12.84 9.93 -9.96
CA GLU A 216 13.39 11.27 -10.23
C GLU A 216 12.34 12.22 -10.82
N ARG A 217 11.57 11.75 -11.80
CA ARG A 217 10.45 12.54 -12.34
C ARG A 217 9.41 12.88 -11.28
N LEU A 218 9.04 11.94 -10.43
CA LEU A 218 8.07 12.17 -9.36
C LEU A 218 8.60 13.13 -8.29
N MET A 219 9.90 13.08 -7.99
CA MET A 219 10.55 14.00 -7.03
C MET A 219 10.65 15.44 -7.54
N SER A 220 10.43 15.69 -8.83
CA SER A 220 10.35 17.06 -9.34
C SER A 220 9.09 17.81 -8.89
N ILE A 221 8.10 17.10 -8.34
CA ILE A 221 6.88 17.71 -7.79
C ILE A 221 7.19 18.33 -6.41
N PRO A 222 6.85 19.62 -6.19
CA PRO A 222 7.08 20.28 -4.91
C PRO A 222 6.46 19.51 -3.72
N GLY A 223 7.27 19.22 -2.71
CA GLY A 223 6.86 18.48 -1.52
C GLY A 223 6.87 16.95 -1.67
N VAL A 224 7.26 16.42 -2.83
CA VAL A 224 7.42 14.98 -3.06
C VAL A 224 8.88 14.58 -2.87
N GLY A 225 9.19 14.00 -1.72
CA GLY A 225 10.51 13.45 -1.42
C GLY A 225 10.64 11.98 -1.87
N PRO A 226 11.84 11.37 -1.67
CA PRO A 226 12.14 10.01 -2.11
C PRO A 226 11.14 8.97 -1.58
N ILE A 227 10.74 9.07 -0.32
CA ILE A 227 9.78 8.14 0.31
C ILE A 227 8.42 8.22 -0.38
N THR A 228 7.95 9.43 -0.69
CA THR A 228 6.66 9.64 -1.35
C THR A 228 6.70 9.12 -2.77
N ALA A 229 7.77 9.43 -3.52
CA ALA A 229 7.95 8.97 -4.89
C ALA A 229 8.05 7.43 -4.98
N LEU A 230 8.86 6.79 -4.12
CA LEU A 230 8.96 5.34 -4.04
C LEU A 230 7.63 4.69 -3.63
N THR A 231 6.93 5.26 -2.65
CA THR A 231 5.62 4.73 -2.22
C THR A 231 4.61 4.83 -3.36
N TRP A 232 4.59 5.95 -4.07
CA TRP A 232 3.74 6.11 -5.25
C TRP A 232 4.08 5.07 -6.31
N ALA A 233 5.33 5.03 -6.78
CA ALA A 233 5.74 4.13 -7.85
C ALA A 233 5.42 2.66 -7.55
N LEU A 234 5.68 2.21 -6.32
CA LEU A 234 5.54 0.82 -5.93
C LEU A 234 4.11 0.42 -5.55
N GLU A 235 3.35 1.29 -4.88
CA GLU A 235 1.97 0.97 -4.48
C GLU A 235 0.95 1.20 -5.60
N ILE A 236 1.19 2.16 -6.50
CA ILE A 236 0.37 2.36 -7.69
C ILE A 236 0.64 1.27 -8.73
N GLY A 237 1.91 0.91 -8.96
CA GLY A 237 2.28 0.03 -10.06
C GLY A 237 2.08 0.72 -11.41
N ASP A 238 1.18 0.23 -12.24
CA ASP A 238 0.80 0.90 -13.49
C ASP A 238 -0.22 2.02 -13.22
N VAL A 239 0.16 3.26 -13.56
CA VAL A 239 -0.71 4.44 -13.40
C VAL A 239 -1.81 4.51 -14.47
N GLN A 240 -1.60 3.87 -15.64
CA GLN A 240 -2.56 3.89 -16.75
C GLN A 240 -3.88 3.15 -16.41
N ARG A 241 -3.83 2.24 -15.44
CA ARG A 241 -5.02 1.50 -14.97
C ARG A 241 -6.12 2.38 -14.35
N PHE A 242 -5.83 3.61 -13.98
CA PHE A 242 -6.84 4.53 -13.47
C PHE A 242 -7.48 5.30 -14.61
N SER A 243 -8.76 5.15 -14.87
CA SER A 243 -9.45 5.90 -15.93
C SER A 243 -9.63 7.40 -15.60
N SER A 244 -9.46 7.80 -14.34
CA SER A 244 -9.55 9.22 -13.93
C SER A 244 -8.73 9.50 -12.68
N ILE A 245 -8.40 10.79 -12.47
CA ILE A 245 -7.75 11.27 -11.24
C ILE A 245 -8.61 10.97 -10.00
N LYS A 246 -9.94 11.05 -10.12
CA LYS A 246 -10.89 10.73 -9.03
C LYS A 246 -10.71 9.28 -8.54
N LYS A 247 -10.53 8.32 -9.45
CA LYS A 247 -10.27 6.92 -9.11
C LYS A 247 -8.92 6.73 -8.42
N ALA A 248 -7.87 7.44 -8.84
CA ALA A 248 -6.58 7.42 -8.17
C ALA A 248 -6.67 8.01 -6.75
N VAL A 249 -7.37 9.13 -6.57
CA VAL A 249 -7.64 9.75 -5.26
C VAL A 249 -8.40 8.80 -4.34
N SER A 250 -9.41 8.09 -4.86
CA SER A 250 -10.16 7.08 -4.12
C SER A 250 -9.27 5.91 -3.68
N TYR A 251 -8.46 5.38 -4.59
CA TYR A 251 -7.49 4.31 -4.29
C TYR A 251 -6.48 4.71 -3.21
N CYS A 252 -6.05 5.96 -3.21
CA CYS A 252 -5.20 6.54 -2.16
C CYS A 252 -5.94 6.75 -0.83
N GLY A 253 -7.27 6.58 -0.78
CA GLY A 253 -8.08 6.75 0.44
C GLY A 253 -8.24 8.20 0.88
N LEU A 254 -8.21 9.14 -0.05
CA LEU A 254 -8.33 10.57 0.23
C LEU A 254 -9.77 11.10 0.01
N CYS A 255 -10.76 10.22 -0.08
CA CYS A 255 -12.18 10.56 -0.15
C CYS A 255 -12.98 9.78 0.89
N GLY A 256 -14.13 10.34 1.28
CA GLY A 256 -15.13 9.65 2.08
C GLY A 256 -15.91 8.64 1.21
N ALA A 257 -16.68 7.80 1.86
CA ALA A 257 -17.74 7.05 1.20
C ALA A 257 -19.05 7.85 1.31
N GLU A 258 -19.94 7.64 0.34
CA GLU A 258 -21.30 8.17 0.38
C GLU A 258 -22.25 7.01 0.65
N LYS A 259 -23.19 7.24 1.57
CA LYS A 259 -24.31 6.36 1.84
C LYS A 259 -25.56 7.16 1.53
N SER A 260 -26.13 6.91 0.38
CA SER A 260 -27.37 7.58 -0.03
C SER A 260 -28.52 6.57 0.00
N SER A 261 -29.66 6.97 0.56
CA SER A 261 -30.89 6.20 0.55
C SER A 261 -32.06 7.17 0.30
N GLY A 262 -32.76 6.99 -0.81
CA GLY A 262 -33.78 7.95 -1.25
C GLY A 262 -33.19 9.35 -1.42
N ASN A 263 -33.81 10.35 -0.82
CA ASN A 263 -33.38 11.75 -0.89
C ASN A 263 -32.29 12.12 0.13
N MET A 264 -31.87 11.18 1.01
CA MET A 264 -30.84 11.43 2.01
C MET A 264 -29.44 11.08 1.50
N VAL A 265 -28.55 12.07 1.46
CA VAL A 265 -27.13 11.90 1.15
C VAL A 265 -26.31 12.02 2.41
N GLN A 266 -25.81 10.90 2.93
CA GLN A 266 -24.91 10.88 4.07
C GLN A 266 -23.46 10.66 3.62
N ARG A 267 -22.62 11.66 3.82
CA ARG A 267 -21.18 11.55 3.58
C ARG A 267 -20.46 11.06 4.83
N THR A 268 -19.64 10.02 4.66
CA THR A 268 -18.85 9.44 5.75
C THR A 268 -17.47 10.11 5.84
N PRO A 269 -16.76 9.95 6.98
CA PRO A 269 -15.32 10.23 7.05
C PRO A 269 -14.53 9.45 5.99
N LEU A 270 -13.21 9.66 5.93
CA LEU A 270 -12.34 8.97 4.97
C LEU A 270 -12.56 7.46 4.99
N SER A 271 -12.76 6.88 3.79
CA SER A 271 -13.01 5.45 3.62
C SER A 271 -11.87 4.61 4.19
N LYS A 272 -12.22 3.50 4.86
CA LYS A 272 -11.25 2.47 5.28
C LYS A 272 -10.86 1.52 4.15
N GLN A 273 -11.60 1.50 3.04
CA GLN A 273 -11.23 0.79 1.81
C GLN A 273 -10.19 1.63 1.05
N ARG A 274 -8.92 1.41 1.32
CA ARG A 274 -7.84 2.24 0.83
C ARG A 274 -6.48 1.56 0.84
N ASN A 275 -5.54 2.08 0.07
CA ASN A 275 -4.12 1.81 0.28
C ASN A 275 -3.59 2.69 1.42
N LYS A 276 -3.43 2.10 2.62
CA LYS A 276 -2.99 2.82 3.82
C LYS A 276 -1.58 3.42 3.70
N HIS A 277 -0.70 2.78 2.89
CA HIS A 277 0.66 3.27 2.71
C HIS A 277 0.67 4.57 1.91
N LEU A 278 -0.09 4.63 0.81
CA LEU A 278 -0.26 5.85 0.02
C LEU A 278 -0.93 6.95 0.84
N GLN A 279 -2.02 6.64 1.54
CA GLN A 279 -2.73 7.64 2.34
C GLN A 279 -1.80 8.31 3.35
N THR A 280 -1.09 7.52 4.17
CA THR A 280 -0.19 8.06 5.19
C THR A 280 0.90 8.93 4.58
N THR A 281 1.57 8.43 3.54
CA THR A 281 2.70 9.14 2.92
C THR A 281 2.25 10.43 2.22
N LEU A 282 1.09 10.41 1.54
CA LEU A 282 0.54 11.59 0.87
C LEU A 282 0.06 12.66 1.86
N ILE A 283 -0.51 12.26 3.00
CA ILE A 283 -0.89 13.21 4.06
C ILE A 283 0.36 13.88 4.64
N GLU A 284 1.42 13.13 4.91
CA GLU A 284 2.67 13.72 5.40
C GLU A 284 3.32 14.64 4.35
N ALA A 285 3.36 14.23 3.09
CA ALA A 285 3.82 15.10 2.00
C ALA A 285 2.98 16.39 1.89
N ALA A 286 1.66 16.30 2.04
CA ALA A 286 0.75 17.42 1.95
C ALA A 286 0.92 18.46 3.07
N LYS A 287 1.38 18.06 4.26
CA LYS A 287 1.71 18.98 5.35
C LYS A 287 2.94 19.84 5.02
N MET A 288 3.85 19.30 4.22
CA MET A 288 5.10 19.97 3.85
C MET A 288 5.03 20.73 2.52
N ALA A 289 4.24 20.25 1.58
CA ALA A 289 4.18 20.75 0.22
C ALA A 289 3.86 22.28 0.08
N PRO A 290 3.01 22.87 0.95
CA PRO A 290 2.78 24.33 0.92
C PRO A 290 4.04 25.17 1.12
N ARG A 291 5.08 24.64 1.77
CA ARG A 291 6.36 25.35 1.97
C ARG A 291 7.21 25.44 0.71
N TYR A 292 6.92 24.62 -0.29
CA TYR A 292 7.69 24.47 -1.53
C TYR A 292 6.93 24.93 -2.77
N SER A 293 5.65 25.33 -2.64
CA SER A 293 4.81 25.71 -3.76
C SER A 293 3.81 26.77 -3.36
N PRO A 294 3.91 28.01 -3.90
CA PRO A 294 2.95 29.08 -3.63
C PRO A 294 1.50 28.69 -3.98
N SER A 295 1.28 27.97 -5.08
CA SER A 295 -0.04 27.51 -5.48
C SER A 295 -0.66 26.51 -4.48
N LEU A 296 0.16 25.64 -3.87
CA LEU A 296 -0.29 24.73 -2.82
C LEU A 296 -0.49 25.44 -1.48
N ALA A 297 0.28 26.49 -1.19
CA ALA A 297 0.07 27.35 -0.03
C ALA A 297 -1.28 28.08 -0.13
N LEU A 298 -1.57 28.72 -1.26
CA LEU A 298 -2.86 29.37 -1.51
C LEU A 298 -4.04 28.41 -1.40
N LEU A 299 -3.91 27.22 -1.96
CA LEU A 299 -4.93 26.17 -1.83
C LEU A 299 -5.14 25.78 -0.35
N HIS A 300 -4.04 25.57 0.40
CA HIS A 300 -4.10 25.22 1.81
C HIS A 300 -4.80 26.29 2.63
N ASP A 301 -4.43 27.56 2.46
CA ASP A 301 -4.96 28.67 3.25
C ASP A 301 -6.46 28.90 2.95
N ARG A 302 -6.84 28.86 1.68
CA ARG A 302 -8.25 28.95 1.27
C ARG A 302 -9.11 27.85 1.91
N GLU A 303 -8.64 26.61 1.92
CA GLU A 303 -9.38 25.48 2.49
C GLU A 303 -9.35 25.49 4.02
N ARG A 304 -8.31 26.06 4.63
CA ARG A 304 -8.22 26.27 6.08
C ARG A 304 -9.24 27.30 6.56
N GLN A 305 -9.40 28.41 5.82
CA GLN A 305 -10.41 29.44 6.12
C GLN A 305 -11.85 28.91 6.00
N ARG A 306 -12.10 27.99 5.06
CA ARG A 306 -13.42 27.33 4.86
C ARG A 306 -13.73 26.20 5.82
N GLY A 307 -12.79 25.81 6.66
CA GLY A 307 -12.93 24.67 7.54
C GLY A 307 -11.84 24.59 8.59
N ASN A 308 -10.99 23.55 8.49
CA ASN A 308 -9.90 23.31 9.44
C ASN A 308 -8.63 22.83 8.77
N ALA A 309 -7.55 22.72 9.54
CA ALA A 309 -6.24 22.26 9.06
C ALA A 309 -6.26 20.86 8.40
N ASN A 310 -7.10 19.94 8.89
CA ASN A 310 -7.22 18.60 8.30
C ASN A 310 -7.86 18.65 6.92
N ARG A 311 -8.88 19.48 6.73
CA ARG A 311 -9.51 19.73 5.42
C ARG A 311 -8.51 20.32 4.44
N ALA A 312 -7.74 21.32 4.85
CA ALA A 312 -6.69 21.94 4.04
C ALA A 312 -5.62 20.93 3.62
N THR A 313 -5.12 20.13 4.57
CA THR A 313 -4.15 19.05 4.28
C THR A 313 -4.70 18.04 3.29
N LEU A 314 -5.97 17.63 3.41
CA LEU A 314 -6.59 16.70 2.46
C LEU A 314 -6.75 17.30 1.07
N ALA A 315 -7.06 18.59 0.95
CA ALA A 315 -7.16 19.28 -0.34
C ALA A 315 -5.79 19.29 -1.05
N VAL A 316 -4.72 19.62 -0.32
CA VAL A 316 -3.35 19.56 -0.84
C VAL A 316 -2.96 18.12 -1.22
N ALA A 317 -3.29 17.11 -0.39
CA ALA A 317 -3.01 15.72 -0.71
C ALA A 317 -3.69 15.26 -2.01
N ARG A 318 -4.95 15.64 -2.23
CA ARG A 318 -5.68 15.37 -3.49
C ARG A 318 -5.03 16.06 -4.69
N LYS A 319 -4.56 17.29 -4.51
CA LYS A 319 -3.85 18.02 -5.57
C LYS A 319 -2.51 17.35 -5.89
N LEU A 320 -1.76 16.89 -4.87
CA LEU A 320 -0.54 16.10 -5.08
C LEU A 320 -0.80 14.81 -5.86
N VAL A 321 -1.91 14.11 -5.60
CA VAL A 321 -2.30 12.93 -6.41
C VAL A 321 -2.50 13.32 -7.87
N ALA A 322 -3.15 14.47 -8.15
CA ALA A 322 -3.32 14.92 -9.53
C ALA A 322 -1.97 15.19 -10.21
N TYR A 323 -1.03 15.84 -9.51
CA TYR A 323 0.32 16.08 -10.02
C TYR A 323 1.08 14.77 -10.25
N LEU A 324 1.05 13.84 -9.29
CA LEU A 324 1.69 12.54 -9.40
C LEU A 324 1.14 11.73 -10.60
N VAL A 325 -0.18 11.72 -10.80
CA VAL A 325 -0.80 11.07 -11.96
C VAL A 325 -0.34 11.72 -13.27
N ALA A 326 -0.31 13.05 -13.34
CA ALA A 326 0.08 13.77 -14.56
C ALA A 326 1.54 13.51 -14.94
N VAL A 327 2.47 13.64 -13.97
CA VAL A 327 3.90 13.40 -14.17
C VAL A 327 4.18 11.94 -14.55
N ASP A 328 3.54 11.01 -13.85
CA ASP A 328 3.76 9.58 -14.03
C ASP A 328 3.20 9.07 -15.37
N ARG A 329 2.01 9.55 -15.79
CA ARG A 329 1.41 9.23 -17.09
C ARG A 329 2.17 9.84 -18.25
N GLY A 330 2.52 11.13 -18.12
CA GLY A 330 3.22 11.87 -19.15
C GLY A 330 4.70 11.49 -19.27
N LYS A 331 5.25 10.76 -18.29
CA LYS A 331 6.68 10.44 -18.19
C LYS A 331 7.58 11.67 -18.31
N THR A 332 7.11 12.82 -17.80
CA THR A 332 7.79 14.11 -17.85
C THR A 332 8.09 14.63 -16.45
N HIS A 333 9.00 15.58 -16.34
CA HIS A 333 9.18 16.34 -15.10
C HIS A 333 8.01 17.28 -14.85
N PHE A 334 7.75 17.55 -13.58
CA PHE A 334 6.72 18.49 -13.19
C PHE A 334 7.06 19.89 -13.71
N ARG A 335 6.10 20.52 -14.39
CA ARG A 335 6.15 21.90 -14.81
C ARG A 335 4.90 22.59 -14.29
N ILE A 336 5.06 23.72 -13.61
CA ILE A 336 3.93 24.59 -13.32
C ILE A 336 3.54 25.15 -14.68
N ALA A 337 2.32 24.88 -15.14
CA ALA A 337 1.81 25.60 -16.30
C ALA A 337 1.81 27.08 -15.93
N ASP A 338 2.52 27.89 -16.71
CA ASP A 338 2.43 29.34 -16.65
C ASP A 338 1.01 29.76 -17.06
N ARG A 339 0.08 29.65 -16.14
CA ARG A 339 -1.23 30.26 -16.22
C ARG A 339 -1.23 31.42 -15.26
N GLU A 340 -1.10 32.59 -15.93
CA GLU A 340 -1.61 33.87 -15.46
C GLU A 340 -0.85 34.57 -14.32
N VAL A 341 0.26 35.16 -14.73
CA VAL A 341 0.53 36.54 -14.41
C VAL A 341 -0.16 37.41 -15.51
N CYS A 342 -1.42 37.22 -15.78
CA CYS A 342 -2.22 38.09 -16.61
C CYS A 342 -3.65 38.06 -16.12
N ALA A 343 -3.94 38.90 -15.14
CA ALA A 343 -5.17 39.65 -14.89
C ALA A 343 -5.07 40.26 -13.49
N ALA A 344 -4.37 41.38 -13.39
CA ALA A 344 -4.65 42.38 -12.36
C ALA A 344 -5.72 43.28 -12.88
#